data_b716fe13de01cd6d4fe6b6527ead53aa
#
_entry.id   b716fe13de01cd6d4fe6b6527ead53aa
#
_cell.length_a   1.000
_cell.length_b   1.000
_cell.length_c   1.000
_cell.angle_alpha   90.00
_cell.angle_beta   90.00
_cell.angle_gamma   90.00
#
_symmetry.space_group_name_H-M   'P 1'
#
loop_
_entity.id
_entity.type
_entity.pdbx_description
1 polymer ?
#
loop_
_entity_poly.entity_id
_entity_poly.type
_entity_poly.pdbx_seq_one_letter_code
_entity_poly.pdbx_strand_id
1 'polypeptide(L)' 'MKILVVDDEKLLVKGIKFNLEQDGYAVVTAFDGEEAIRLAHDESIDLILLDLMLPKVDGFTV' A
#
# COMPACT_ATOMS: atom_id res chain seq x y z
N MET A 1 5.91 -3.37 -12.76
CA MET A 1 5.99 -2.45 -11.60
C MET A 1 5.52 -3.16 -10.35
N LYS A 2 6.21 -2.98 -9.26
CA LYS A 2 5.85 -3.61 -8.01
C LYS A 2 5.35 -2.53 -7.06
N ILE A 3 4.19 -2.74 -6.49
CA ILE A 3 3.53 -1.75 -5.66
C ILE A 3 3.34 -2.28 -4.26
N LEU A 4 3.71 -1.49 -3.25
CA LEU A 4 3.46 -1.84 -1.85
C LEU A 4 2.22 -1.08 -1.41
N VAL A 5 1.21 -1.80 -0.94
CA VAL A 5 -0.03 -1.21 -0.46
C VAL A 5 -0.06 -1.32 1.06
N VAL A 6 -0.22 -0.20 1.75
CA VAL A 6 -0.20 -0.16 3.21
C VAL A 6 -1.53 0.34 3.72
N ASP A 7 -2.23 -0.48 4.51
CA ASP A 7 -3.50 -0.09 5.05
C ASP A 7 -3.85 -1.11 6.13
N ASP A 8 -4.50 -0.71 7.21
CA ASP A 8 -4.86 -1.64 8.26
C ASP A 8 -6.21 -2.29 8.00
N GLU A 9 -6.93 -1.91 6.96
CA GLU A 9 -8.19 -2.53 6.61
C GLU A 9 -7.95 -3.66 5.63
N LYS A 10 -7.97 -4.87 6.09
CA LYS A 10 -7.59 -6.01 5.25
C LYS A 10 -8.48 -6.18 4.04
N LEU A 11 -9.78 -5.93 4.18
CA LEU A 11 -10.66 -6.09 3.04
C LEU A 11 -10.37 -5.05 1.96
N LEU A 12 -10.03 -3.84 2.38
CA LEU A 12 -9.69 -2.80 1.44
C LEU A 12 -8.41 -3.16 0.70
N VAL A 13 -7.43 -3.65 1.43
CA VAL A 13 -6.15 -4.04 0.83
C VAL A 13 -6.37 -5.14 -0.17
N LYS A 14 -7.24 -6.12 0.14
CA LYS A 14 -7.50 -7.19 -0.79
C LYS A 14 -8.11 -6.67 -2.06
N GLY A 15 -9.03 -5.71 -1.97
CA GLY A 15 -9.66 -5.14 -3.15
C GLY A 15 -8.67 -4.38 -4.02
N ILE A 16 -7.82 -3.59 -3.39
CA ILE A 16 -6.83 -2.83 -4.12
C ILE A 16 -5.84 -3.77 -4.78
N LYS A 17 -5.41 -4.80 -4.06
CA LYS A 17 -4.47 -5.77 -4.60
C LYS A 17 -5.07 -6.44 -5.83
N PHE A 18 -6.33 -6.86 -5.73
CA PHE A 18 -6.97 -7.55 -6.83
C PHE A 18 -7.02 -6.64 -8.06
N ASN A 19 -7.42 -5.38 -7.89
CA ASN A 19 -7.51 -4.47 -9.00
C ASN A 19 -6.15 -4.20 -9.63
N LEU A 20 -5.13 -4.01 -8.84
CA LEU A 20 -3.81 -3.72 -9.38
C LEU A 20 -3.22 -4.93 -10.09
N GLU A 21 -3.48 -6.11 -9.55
CA GLU A 21 -2.97 -7.32 -10.22
C GLU A 21 -3.68 -7.54 -11.54
N GLN A 22 -4.95 -7.14 -11.64
CA GLN A 22 -5.66 -7.24 -12.89
C GLN A 22 -5.00 -6.36 -13.95
N ASP A 23 -4.40 -5.27 -13.53
CA ASP A 23 -3.73 -4.38 -14.47
C ASP A 23 -2.28 -4.80 -14.73
N GLY A 24 -1.86 -5.91 -14.18
CA GLY A 24 -0.53 -6.41 -14.49
C GLY A 24 0.56 -6.00 -13.51
N TYR A 25 0.20 -5.39 -12.38
CA TYR A 25 1.22 -4.99 -11.42
C TYR A 25 1.45 -6.11 -10.41
N ALA A 26 2.66 -6.16 -9.87
CA ALA A 26 2.94 -7.05 -8.74
C ALA A 26 2.62 -6.27 -7.48
N VAL A 27 1.93 -6.88 -6.53
CA VAL A 27 1.49 -6.18 -5.34
C VAL A 27 1.99 -6.85 -4.09
N VAL A 28 2.55 -6.05 -3.18
CA VAL A 28 2.96 -6.53 -1.87
C VAL A 28 2.12 -5.75 -0.88
N THR A 29 1.67 -6.38 0.19
CA THR A 29 0.78 -5.71 1.14
C THR A 29 1.41 -5.62 2.51
N ALA A 30 1.09 -4.57 3.25
CA ALA A 30 1.48 -4.40 4.63
C ALA A 30 0.28 -3.87 5.39
N PHE A 31 0.11 -4.32 6.62
CA PHE A 31 -1.07 -3.95 7.39
C PHE A 31 -0.75 -3.01 8.54
N ASP A 32 0.51 -2.66 8.74
CA ASP A 32 0.86 -1.66 9.74
C ASP A 32 2.17 -0.98 9.33
N GLY A 33 2.54 0.04 10.06
CA GLY A 33 3.70 0.84 9.70
C GLY A 33 5.01 0.10 9.82
N GLU A 34 5.10 -0.78 10.82
CA GLU A 34 6.33 -1.51 11.01
C GLU A 34 6.59 -2.46 9.86
N GLU A 35 5.55 -3.16 9.43
CA GLU A 35 5.68 -4.06 8.31
C GLU A 35 5.96 -3.26 7.04
N ALA A 36 5.35 -2.10 6.89
CA ALA A 36 5.57 -1.26 5.73
C ALA A 36 7.03 -0.80 5.65
N ILE A 37 7.60 -0.40 6.78
CA ILE A 37 8.97 0.05 6.77
C ILE A 37 9.91 -1.10 6.38
N ARG A 38 9.65 -2.27 6.90
CA ARG A 38 10.49 -3.42 6.57
C ARG A 38 10.41 -3.75 5.09
N LEU A 39 9.20 -3.71 4.53
CA LEU A 39 9.03 -4.04 3.13
C LEU A 39 9.52 -2.92 2.21
N ALA A 40 9.47 -1.68 2.68
CA ALA A 40 9.91 -0.56 1.85
C ALA A 40 11.41 -0.58 1.58
N HIS A 41 12.15 -1.36 2.35
CA HIS A 41 13.59 -1.47 2.08
C HIS A 41 13.86 -2.36 0.86
N ASP A 42 12.84 -3.03 0.34
CA ASP A 42 13.01 -3.88 -0.83
C ASP A 42 13.14 -2.96 -2.04
N GLU A 43 14.29 -2.98 -2.66
CA GLU A 43 14.55 -2.11 -3.79
C GLU A 43 13.72 -2.42 -5.00
N SER A 44 13.05 -3.56 -5.03
CA SER A 44 12.21 -3.90 -6.16
C SER A 44 10.87 -3.18 -6.10
N ILE A 45 10.54 -2.52 -4.98
CA ILE A 45 9.29 -1.81 -4.89
C ILE A 45 9.40 -0.48 -5.63
N ASP A 46 8.48 -0.26 -6.56
CA ASP A 46 8.50 0.93 -7.38
C ASP A 46 7.57 2.03 -6.86
N LEU A 47 6.54 1.66 -6.12
CA LEU A 47 5.56 2.63 -5.67
C LEU A 47 4.97 2.17 -4.36
N ILE A 48 4.70 3.09 -3.44
CA ILE A 48 4.09 2.79 -2.16
C ILE A 48 2.77 3.54 -2.07
N LEU A 49 1.66 2.81 -1.85
CA LEU A 49 0.37 3.41 -1.65
C LEU A 49 0.05 3.32 -0.17
N LEU A 50 -0.10 4.47 0.47
CA LEU A 50 -0.45 4.50 1.88
C LEU A 50 -1.95 4.63 2.02
N ASP A 51 -2.45 4.29 3.21
CA ASP A 51 -3.87 4.40 3.50
C ASP A 51 -4.29 5.84 3.39
N LEU A 52 -5.00 6.16 2.34
CA LEU A 52 -5.42 7.50 2.11
C LEU A 52 -6.69 7.84 2.84
N MET A 53 -7.25 6.89 3.58
CA MET A 53 -8.46 7.13 4.30
C MET A 53 -8.18 7.57 5.72
N LEU A 54 -6.96 7.76 6.11
CA LEU A 54 -6.64 8.17 7.45
C LEU A 54 -7.11 9.57 7.67
N PRO A 55 -8.03 9.75 8.55
CA PRO A 55 -8.58 11.04 8.73
C PRO A 55 -7.58 12.06 9.19
N LYS A 56 -6.65 11.65 9.98
CA LYS A 56 -5.73 12.56 10.47
C LYS A 56 -4.81 13.10 9.49
N VAL A 57 -4.81 12.61 8.38
CA VAL A 57 -3.94 13.04 7.40
C VAL A 57 -4.33 14.34 6.94
N ASP A 58 -5.38 14.84 7.16
CA ASP A 58 -5.71 16.02 6.77
C ASP A 58 -5.32 16.32 5.53
N GLY A 59 -5.44 15.66 4.79
CA GLY A 59 -5.16 15.85 3.55
C GLY A 59 -4.46 17.05 3.20
N PHE A 60 -4.45 17.91 3.85
CA PHE A 60 -3.87 18.98 3.45
C PHE A 60 -2.64 18.99 3.60
N THR A 61 -2.38 18.19 4.28
CA THR A 61 -1.16 18.13 4.51
C THR A 61 -0.64 17.69 3.39
N VAL A 62 -1.31 17.25 2.67
CA VAL A 62 -0.85 16.77 1.57
C VAL A 62 -0.59 17.65 0.66
#